data_1d3a8e21029c0bc1931d7d7762cd9880
#
_entry.id   1d3a8e21029c0bc1931d7d7762cd9880
#
_cell.length_a   1.000
_cell.length_b   1.000
_cell.length_c   1.000
_cell.angle_alpha   90.00
_cell.angle_beta   90.00
_cell.angle_gamma   90.00
#
_symmetry.space_group_name_H-M   'P 1'
#
loop_
_entity.id
_entity.type
_entity.pdbx_description
1 polymer ?
#
loop_
_entity_poly.entity_id
_entity_poly.type
_entity_poly.pdbx_seq_one_letter_code
_entity_poly.pdbx_strand_id
1 'polypeptide(L)'
;MISAIVLAGGRGKRMNYHKSKQFIEIKGKPVLVYTLEKFIYNKSIDEVILVLPEDEVDYCKKEVLQRYSLKVDRIVIGGKERQDSVFNALEAMEKADIVLIHDGARPFINEKIIEEGIKYANIYGAAAPGVTPKDTIKVKNEDNISVDTPDRNMLVAVQTPQCFKYDEIYQCQIGRAHV
;
A
#
# COMPACT_ATOMS: atom_id res chain seq x y z
N MET A 1 1.78 -9.81 -16.58
CA MET A 1 1.86 -8.38 -16.20
C MET A 1 1.82 -8.23 -14.69
N ILE A 2 2.68 -7.41 -14.12
CA ILE A 2 2.78 -7.16 -12.67
C ILE A 2 2.50 -5.68 -12.43
N SER A 3 1.45 -5.39 -11.65
CA SER A 3 1.01 -4.03 -11.39
C SER A 3 1.19 -3.67 -9.91
N ALA A 4 1.63 -2.45 -9.64
CA ALA A 4 1.78 -1.91 -8.30
C ALA A 4 0.76 -0.80 -8.04
N ILE A 5 -0.04 -0.95 -6.99
CA ILE A 5 -0.97 0.05 -6.48
C ILE A 5 -0.32 0.74 -5.29
N VAL A 6 0.03 2.03 -5.44
CA VAL A 6 0.58 2.86 -4.37
C VAL A 6 -0.53 3.70 -3.76
N LEU A 7 -0.94 3.34 -2.54
CA LEU A 7 -2.02 4.01 -1.82
C LEU A 7 -1.51 5.26 -1.11
N ALA A 8 -1.89 6.43 -1.58
CA ALA A 8 -1.56 7.72 -1.00
C ALA A 8 -2.83 8.53 -0.60
N GLY A 9 -3.96 7.83 -0.39
CA GLY A 9 -5.27 8.43 -0.03
C GLY A 9 -5.46 8.78 1.45
N GLY A 10 -4.53 8.42 2.32
CA GLY A 10 -4.67 8.62 3.76
C GLY A 10 -4.37 10.05 4.20
N ARG A 11 -5.39 10.76 4.72
CA ARG A 11 -5.27 12.16 5.21
C ARG A 11 -4.46 12.34 6.49
N GLY A 12 -3.87 11.30 7.06
CA GLY A 12 -2.99 11.40 8.23
C GLY A 12 -3.62 12.02 9.48
N LYS A 13 -4.94 11.90 9.68
CA LYS A 13 -5.71 12.52 10.79
C LYS A 13 -5.06 12.40 12.19
N ARG A 14 -4.21 11.39 12.39
CA ARG A 14 -3.49 11.15 13.66
C ARG A 14 -2.28 12.04 13.86
N MET A 15 -1.76 12.72 12.84
CA MET A 15 -0.51 13.48 12.92
C MET A 15 -0.72 14.99 13.13
N ASN A 16 -1.95 15.49 13.13
CA ASN A 16 -2.30 16.92 13.33
C ASN A 16 -1.45 17.89 12.47
N TYR A 17 -1.12 17.48 11.24
CA TYR A 17 -0.26 18.23 10.33
C TYR A 17 -1.08 18.78 9.16
N HIS A 18 -0.79 20.01 8.70
CA HIS A 18 -1.55 20.69 7.65
C HIS A 18 -1.42 20.05 6.26
N LYS A 19 -0.43 19.16 6.05
CA LYS A 19 -0.23 18.40 4.81
C LYS A 19 -0.43 16.92 5.07
N SER A 20 -0.98 16.20 4.09
CA SER A 20 -1.06 14.74 4.15
C SER A 20 0.33 14.11 4.34
N LYS A 21 0.42 13.06 5.14
CA LYS A 21 1.70 12.45 5.58
C LYS A 21 2.62 12.04 4.43
N GLN A 22 2.06 11.68 3.27
CA GLN A 22 2.81 11.32 2.06
C GLN A 22 3.59 12.47 1.44
N PHE A 23 3.20 13.72 1.73
CA PHE A 23 3.87 14.93 1.24
C PHE A 23 4.80 15.58 2.26
N ILE A 24 4.98 14.95 3.45
CA ILE A 24 6.01 15.38 4.40
C ILE A 24 7.37 15.17 3.76
N GLU A 25 8.22 16.18 3.83
CA GLU A 25 9.56 16.14 3.25
C GLU A 25 10.58 15.56 4.22
N ILE A 26 11.40 14.65 3.72
CA ILE A 26 12.61 14.14 4.37
C ILE A 26 13.78 14.55 3.49
N LYS A 27 14.70 15.34 4.04
CA LYS A 27 15.84 15.91 3.29
C LYS A 27 15.42 16.65 2.02
N GLY A 28 14.33 17.43 2.10
CA GLY A 28 13.82 18.24 0.99
C GLY A 28 13.09 17.48 -0.11
N LYS A 29 12.71 16.21 0.13
CA LYS A 29 12.04 15.36 -0.82
C LYS A 29 10.82 14.69 -0.17
N PRO A 30 9.60 14.79 -0.74
CA PRO A 30 8.40 14.14 -0.20
C PRO A 30 8.56 12.64 0.00
N VAL A 31 8.01 12.11 1.09
CA VAL A 31 8.04 10.66 1.38
C VAL A 31 7.50 9.83 0.22
N LEU A 32 6.42 10.31 -0.42
CA LEU A 32 5.82 9.63 -1.56
C LEU A 32 6.80 9.44 -2.74
N VAL A 33 7.70 10.41 -2.98
CA VAL A 33 8.71 10.32 -4.04
C VAL A 33 9.64 9.14 -3.81
N TYR A 34 10.15 8.98 -2.57
CA TYR A 34 10.99 7.83 -2.22
C TYR A 34 10.29 6.50 -2.44
N THR A 35 8.98 6.44 -2.13
CA THR A 35 8.19 5.23 -2.34
C THR A 35 7.98 4.97 -3.83
N LEU A 36 7.54 5.97 -4.60
CA LEU A 36 7.25 5.81 -6.03
C LEU A 36 8.48 5.37 -6.81
N GLU A 37 9.65 5.93 -6.51
CA GLU A 37 10.92 5.55 -7.17
C GLU A 37 11.21 4.05 -7.05
N LYS A 38 10.84 3.41 -5.93
CA LYS A 38 11.07 1.98 -5.72
C LYS A 38 10.23 1.09 -6.63
N PHE A 39 9.06 1.55 -7.03
CA PHE A 39 8.19 0.81 -7.95
C PHE A 39 8.42 1.20 -9.41
N ILE A 40 8.55 2.50 -9.71
CA ILE A 40 8.75 3.00 -11.08
C ILE A 40 10.05 2.49 -11.71
N TYR A 41 11.12 2.39 -10.92
CA TYR A 41 12.42 1.94 -11.42
C TYR A 41 12.69 0.44 -11.20
N ASN A 42 11.72 -0.31 -10.66
CA ASN A 42 11.84 -1.75 -10.50
C ASN A 42 11.50 -2.46 -11.81
N LYS A 43 12.44 -3.27 -12.31
CA LYS A 43 12.32 -3.98 -13.60
C LYS A 43 11.23 -5.06 -13.62
N SER A 44 10.80 -5.51 -12.45
CA SER A 44 9.74 -6.53 -12.33
C SER A 44 8.33 -5.94 -12.32
N ILE A 45 8.20 -4.59 -12.32
CA ILE A 45 6.90 -3.90 -12.30
C ILE A 45 6.61 -3.36 -13.70
N ASP A 46 5.49 -3.76 -14.26
CA ASP A 46 5.04 -3.34 -15.59
C ASP A 46 4.17 -2.08 -15.54
N GLU A 47 3.41 -1.88 -14.45
CA GLU A 47 2.46 -0.78 -14.29
C GLU A 47 2.48 -0.25 -12.85
N VAL A 48 2.44 1.08 -12.70
CA VAL A 48 2.33 1.76 -11.40
C VAL A 48 1.08 2.62 -11.38
N ILE A 49 0.16 2.30 -10.46
CA ILE A 49 -1.09 3.02 -10.23
C ILE A 49 -0.98 3.79 -8.92
N LEU A 50 -1.16 5.10 -8.98
CA LEU A 50 -1.14 5.97 -7.82
C LEU A 50 -2.58 6.31 -7.39
N VAL A 51 -2.93 6.02 -6.15
CA VAL A 51 -4.25 6.33 -5.60
C VAL A 51 -4.15 7.53 -4.68
N LEU A 52 -4.95 8.58 -4.95
CA LEU A 52 -4.94 9.86 -4.26
C LEU A 52 -6.36 10.29 -3.85
N PRO A 53 -6.53 11.13 -2.82
CA PRO A 53 -7.75 11.90 -2.66
C PRO A 53 -7.92 12.87 -3.84
N GLU A 54 -9.16 13.13 -4.24
CA GLU A 54 -9.48 13.98 -5.39
C GLU A 54 -8.86 15.39 -5.27
N ASP A 55 -8.94 15.97 -4.07
CA ASP A 55 -8.41 17.31 -3.75
C ASP A 55 -6.87 17.39 -3.71
N GLU A 56 -6.17 16.27 -3.76
CA GLU A 56 -4.70 16.23 -3.76
C GLU A 56 -4.09 15.89 -5.13
N VAL A 57 -4.90 15.54 -6.12
CA VAL A 57 -4.42 15.10 -7.45
C VAL A 57 -3.58 16.16 -8.14
N ASP A 58 -4.08 17.40 -8.24
CA ASP A 58 -3.38 18.48 -8.95
C ASP A 58 -2.09 18.88 -8.24
N TYR A 59 -2.13 18.93 -6.91
CA TYR A 59 -0.93 19.16 -6.10
C TYR A 59 0.12 18.07 -6.36
N CYS A 60 -0.28 16.80 -6.31
CA CYS A 60 0.63 15.68 -6.51
C CYS A 60 1.21 15.66 -7.93
N LYS A 61 0.40 15.94 -8.96
CA LYS A 61 0.88 16.04 -10.35
C LYS A 61 1.98 17.07 -10.49
N LYS A 62 1.79 18.27 -9.93
CA LYS A 62 2.71 19.40 -10.06
C LYS A 62 3.94 19.26 -9.15
N GLU A 63 3.72 19.11 -7.85
CA GLU A 63 4.77 19.21 -6.83
C GLU A 63 5.49 17.86 -6.57
N VAL A 64 4.94 16.74 -7.06
CA VAL A 64 5.57 15.43 -6.91
C VAL A 64 5.96 14.86 -8.27
N LEU A 65 5.00 14.57 -9.14
CA LEU A 65 5.31 13.85 -10.37
C LEU A 65 6.13 14.70 -11.34
N GLN A 66 5.70 15.91 -11.66
CA GLN A 66 6.43 16.81 -12.58
C GLN A 66 7.78 17.27 -12.00
N ARG A 67 7.77 17.73 -10.73
CA ARG A 67 8.97 18.27 -10.08
C ARG A 67 10.10 17.23 -9.98
N TYR A 68 9.77 15.95 -9.78
CA TYR A 68 10.75 14.86 -9.65
C TYR A 68 10.84 13.98 -10.90
N SER A 69 10.21 14.39 -12.01
CA SER A 69 10.21 13.67 -13.28
C SER A 69 9.77 12.20 -13.15
N LEU A 70 8.78 11.95 -12.26
CA LEU A 70 8.20 10.63 -12.05
C LEU A 70 7.01 10.42 -12.98
N LYS A 71 6.93 9.24 -13.58
CA LYS A 71 5.82 8.84 -14.44
C LYS A 71 5.11 7.64 -13.82
N VAL A 72 3.85 7.81 -13.49
CA VAL A 72 2.93 6.73 -13.15
C VAL A 72 2.01 6.47 -14.32
N ASP A 73 1.54 5.24 -14.49
CA ASP A 73 0.69 4.86 -15.63
C ASP A 73 -0.73 5.37 -15.43
N ARG A 74 -1.23 5.35 -14.19
CA ARG A 74 -2.58 5.82 -13.85
C ARG A 74 -2.60 6.56 -12.53
N ILE A 75 -3.53 7.53 -12.42
CA ILE A 75 -3.92 8.15 -11.16
C ILE A 75 -5.39 7.84 -10.94
N VAL A 76 -5.71 7.27 -9.80
CA VAL A 76 -7.07 6.83 -9.42
C VAL A 76 -7.50 7.58 -8.15
N ILE A 77 -8.76 7.99 -8.12
CA ILE A 77 -9.34 8.62 -6.93
C ILE A 77 -9.61 7.53 -5.89
N GLY A 78 -9.10 7.73 -4.68
CA GLY A 78 -9.36 6.84 -3.55
C GLY A 78 -10.80 6.88 -3.09
N GLY A 79 -11.23 5.80 -2.43
CA GLY A 79 -12.55 5.72 -1.80
C GLY A 79 -12.53 6.19 -0.35
N LYS A 80 -13.65 5.97 0.35
CA LYS A 80 -13.85 6.36 1.75
C LYS A 80 -12.91 5.60 2.69
N GLU A 81 -12.75 4.32 2.45
CA GLU A 81 -11.90 3.42 3.22
C GLU A 81 -10.70 2.93 2.36
N ARG A 82 -9.71 2.31 3.03
CA ARG A 82 -8.55 1.73 2.33
C ARG A 82 -8.96 0.68 1.30
N GLN A 83 -9.92 -0.16 1.65
CA GLN A 83 -10.43 -1.20 0.77
C GLN A 83 -11.12 -0.65 -0.48
N ASP A 84 -11.91 0.43 -0.35
CA ASP A 84 -12.55 1.08 -1.50
C ASP A 84 -11.50 1.67 -2.45
N SER A 85 -10.43 2.24 -1.88
CA SER A 85 -9.31 2.76 -2.65
C SER A 85 -8.58 1.66 -3.43
N VAL A 86 -8.42 0.47 -2.84
CA VAL A 86 -7.87 -0.71 -3.51
C VAL A 86 -8.81 -1.16 -4.62
N PHE A 87 -10.11 -1.25 -4.35
CA PHE A 87 -11.10 -1.67 -5.32
C PHE A 87 -11.14 -0.73 -6.54
N ASN A 88 -11.18 0.59 -6.31
CA ASN A 88 -11.14 1.58 -7.40
C ASN A 88 -9.90 1.42 -8.29
N ALA A 89 -8.75 1.08 -7.70
CA ALA A 89 -7.53 0.84 -8.47
C ALA A 89 -7.59 -0.46 -9.26
N LEU A 90 -8.15 -1.54 -8.70
CA LEU A 90 -8.36 -2.81 -9.38
C LEU A 90 -9.33 -2.67 -10.57
N GLU A 91 -10.38 -1.87 -10.44
CA GLU A 91 -11.34 -1.57 -11.52
C GLU A 91 -10.70 -0.73 -12.64
N ALA A 92 -9.77 0.17 -12.30
CA ALA A 92 -9.13 1.06 -13.25
C ALA A 92 -7.96 0.44 -14.00
N MET A 93 -7.42 -0.68 -13.54
CA MET A 93 -6.27 -1.34 -14.17
C MET A 93 -6.69 -2.33 -15.24
N GLU A 94 -5.77 -2.62 -16.16
CA GLU A 94 -5.90 -3.80 -16.99
C GLU A 94 -5.65 -5.06 -16.16
N LYS A 95 -6.18 -6.21 -16.61
CA LYS A 95 -5.99 -7.47 -15.90
C LYS A 95 -4.50 -7.81 -15.79
N ALA A 96 -4.01 -7.89 -14.56
CA ALA A 96 -2.65 -8.28 -14.23
C ALA A 96 -2.59 -9.78 -13.82
N ASP A 97 -1.40 -10.34 -13.75
CA ASP A 97 -1.18 -11.65 -13.13
C ASP A 97 -1.03 -11.49 -11.61
N ILE A 98 -0.19 -10.53 -11.21
CA ILE A 98 0.09 -10.21 -9.81
C ILE A 98 -0.12 -8.71 -9.56
N VAL A 99 -0.72 -8.40 -8.41
CA VAL A 99 -0.93 -7.05 -7.93
C VAL A 99 -0.21 -6.86 -6.61
N LEU A 100 0.58 -5.79 -6.49
CA LEU A 100 1.22 -5.35 -5.26
C LEU A 100 0.46 -4.13 -4.70
N ILE A 101 0.01 -4.18 -3.46
CA ILE A 101 -0.68 -3.08 -2.80
C ILE A 101 0.23 -2.52 -1.71
N HIS A 102 0.68 -1.26 -1.87
CA HIS A 102 1.67 -0.65 -0.99
C HIS A 102 1.23 0.72 -0.48
N ASP A 103 1.53 0.99 0.80
CA ASP A 103 1.24 2.29 1.40
C ASP A 103 2.27 3.35 0.95
N GLY A 104 1.83 4.43 0.30
CA GLY A 104 2.69 5.49 -0.24
C GLY A 104 3.57 6.23 0.79
N ALA A 105 3.25 6.11 2.07
CA ALA A 105 4.05 6.67 3.17
C ALA A 105 5.04 5.67 3.80
N ARG A 106 5.39 4.58 3.10
CA ARG A 106 6.36 3.57 3.55
C ARG A 106 7.58 3.52 2.62
N PRO A 107 8.53 4.45 2.71
CA PRO A 107 9.61 4.60 1.73
C PRO A 107 10.75 3.56 1.83
N PHE A 108 10.77 2.73 2.89
CA PHE A 108 11.89 1.82 3.17
C PHE A 108 11.75 0.42 2.55
N ILE A 109 10.87 0.29 1.55
CA ILE A 109 10.82 -0.93 0.74
C ILE A 109 12.10 -1.09 -0.10
N ASN A 110 12.54 -2.33 -0.26
CA ASN A 110 13.68 -2.67 -1.13
C ASN A 110 13.27 -3.67 -2.21
N GLU A 111 14.13 -3.82 -3.21
CA GLU A 111 13.92 -4.69 -4.37
C GLU A 111 13.66 -6.15 -3.96
N LYS A 112 14.44 -6.68 -3.01
CA LYS A 112 14.28 -8.05 -2.52
C LYS A 112 12.86 -8.33 -2.00
N ILE A 113 12.27 -7.40 -1.23
CA ILE A 113 10.90 -7.55 -0.70
C ILE A 113 9.87 -7.55 -1.84
N ILE A 114 10.09 -6.73 -2.87
CA ILE A 114 9.20 -6.70 -4.05
C ILE A 114 9.27 -8.04 -4.78
N GLU A 115 10.47 -8.52 -5.10
CA GLU A 115 10.69 -9.77 -5.84
C GLU A 115 10.18 -11.00 -5.07
N GLU A 116 10.48 -11.10 -3.78
CA GLU A 116 9.97 -12.18 -2.92
C GLU A 116 8.45 -12.13 -2.81
N GLY A 117 7.85 -10.95 -2.69
CA GLY A 117 6.41 -10.76 -2.70
C GLY A 117 5.75 -11.28 -3.98
N ILE A 118 6.28 -10.93 -5.14
CA ILE A 118 5.83 -11.41 -6.44
C ILE A 118 5.96 -12.93 -6.53
N LYS A 119 7.14 -13.45 -6.19
CA LYS A 119 7.42 -14.89 -6.22
C LYS A 119 6.44 -15.69 -5.37
N TYR A 120 6.25 -15.28 -4.12
CA TYR A 120 5.40 -16.04 -3.19
C TYR A 120 3.91 -15.86 -3.49
N ALA A 121 3.47 -14.69 -3.96
CA ALA A 121 2.10 -14.50 -4.43
C ALA A 121 1.80 -15.42 -5.65
N ASN A 122 2.75 -15.58 -6.56
CA ASN A 122 2.59 -16.50 -7.69
C ASN A 122 2.45 -17.97 -7.26
N ILE A 123 3.16 -18.37 -6.21
CA ILE A 123 3.13 -19.78 -5.70
C ILE A 123 1.87 -20.02 -4.84
N TYR A 124 1.55 -19.11 -3.93
CA TYR A 124 0.56 -19.33 -2.88
C TYR A 124 -0.73 -18.52 -3.05
N GLY A 125 -0.84 -17.69 -4.09
CA GLY A 125 -2.00 -16.81 -4.31
C GLY A 125 -1.86 -15.45 -3.62
N ALA A 126 -1.28 -15.41 -2.42
CA ALA A 126 -1.05 -14.19 -1.65
C ALA A 126 0.26 -14.25 -0.87
N ALA A 127 0.90 -13.09 -0.69
CA ALA A 127 2.09 -12.93 0.14
C ALA A 127 2.16 -11.51 0.72
N ALA A 128 2.69 -11.38 1.93
CA ALA A 128 2.99 -10.09 2.54
C ALA A 128 4.23 -10.19 3.42
N PRO A 129 5.10 -9.17 3.44
CA PRO A 129 6.19 -9.11 4.40
C PRO A 129 5.64 -8.91 5.81
N GLY A 130 6.31 -9.49 6.79
CA GLY A 130 5.93 -9.36 8.16
C GLY A 130 7.13 -9.37 9.11
N VAL A 131 6.92 -8.85 10.30
CA VAL A 131 7.93 -8.86 11.37
C VAL A 131 7.32 -9.41 12.66
N THR A 132 8.09 -10.18 13.41
CA THR A 132 7.67 -10.59 14.75
C THR A 132 7.60 -9.34 15.65
N PRO A 133 6.49 -9.13 16.39
CA PRO A 133 6.37 -8.00 17.30
C PRO A 133 7.49 -7.99 18.33
N LYS A 134 8.10 -6.80 18.54
CA LYS A 134 9.12 -6.63 19.59
C LYS A 134 8.49 -6.50 20.98
N ASP A 135 7.34 -5.83 21.04
CA ASP A 135 6.61 -5.61 22.28
C ASP A 135 5.77 -6.83 22.68
N THR A 136 5.46 -6.95 23.95
CA THR A 136 4.49 -7.93 24.43
C THR A 136 3.09 -7.54 23.99
N ILE A 137 2.42 -8.42 23.27
CA ILE A 137 1.03 -8.22 22.82
C ILE A 137 0.10 -8.77 23.88
N LYS A 138 -0.91 -7.99 24.23
CA LYS A 138 -1.99 -8.37 25.14
C LYS A 138 -3.32 -8.36 24.40
N VAL A 139 -4.12 -9.40 24.62
CA VAL A 139 -5.53 -9.37 24.27
C VAL A 139 -6.28 -8.70 25.42
N LYS A 140 -7.18 -7.76 25.11
CA LYS A 140 -8.00 -7.06 26.10
C LYS A 140 -9.49 -7.28 25.81
N ASN A 141 -10.31 -7.27 26.86
CA ASN A 141 -11.75 -7.22 26.75
C ASN A 141 -12.28 -5.79 26.50
N GLU A 142 -13.59 -5.62 26.44
CA GLU A 142 -14.24 -4.31 26.22
C GLU A 142 -13.94 -3.30 27.34
N ASP A 143 -13.69 -3.77 28.58
CA ASP A 143 -13.35 -2.95 29.73
C ASP A 143 -11.85 -2.57 29.76
N ASN A 144 -11.07 -2.86 28.72
CA ASN A 144 -9.62 -2.66 28.63
C ASN A 144 -8.79 -3.50 29.62
N ILE A 145 -9.36 -4.58 30.18
CA ILE A 145 -8.64 -5.51 31.05
C ILE A 145 -7.92 -6.56 30.18
N SER A 146 -6.64 -6.80 30.46
CA SER A 146 -5.88 -7.85 29.76
C SER A 146 -6.42 -9.24 30.14
N VAL A 147 -6.84 -10.00 29.15
CA VAL A 147 -7.40 -11.35 29.32
C VAL A 147 -6.50 -12.45 28.78
N ASP A 148 -5.53 -12.11 27.90
CA ASP A 148 -4.60 -13.07 27.36
C ASP A 148 -3.28 -12.45 26.95
N THR A 149 -2.23 -13.26 26.81
CA THR A 149 -0.89 -12.86 26.37
C THR A 149 -0.38 -13.91 25.38
N PRO A 150 -0.72 -13.77 24.09
CA PRO A 150 -0.29 -14.74 23.09
C PRO A 150 1.25 -14.75 22.98
N ASP A 151 1.79 -15.92 22.66
CA ASP A 151 3.22 -16.04 22.36
C ASP A 151 3.54 -15.18 21.12
N ARG A 152 4.40 -14.17 21.30
CA ARG A 152 4.80 -13.26 20.22
C ARG A 152 5.47 -13.96 19.04
N ASN A 153 6.06 -15.13 19.25
CA ASN A 153 6.67 -15.92 18.18
C ASN A 153 5.62 -16.51 17.22
N MET A 154 4.36 -16.59 17.66
CA MET A 154 3.21 -17.00 16.83
C MET A 154 2.52 -15.79 16.15
N LEU A 155 2.99 -14.57 16.41
CA LEU A 155 2.40 -13.35 15.87
C LEU A 155 3.29 -12.73 14.82
N VAL A 156 2.65 -12.14 13.80
CA VAL A 156 3.32 -11.39 12.74
C VAL A 156 2.63 -10.05 12.55
N ALA A 157 3.39 -8.96 12.68
CA ALA A 157 2.94 -7.63 12.29
C ALA A 157 3.10 -7.48 10.78
N VAL A 158 1.98 -7.59 10.05
CA VAL A 158 1.96 -7.55 8.59
C VAL A 158 2.30 -6.14 8.09
N GLN A 159 3.17 -6.09 7.08
CA GLN A 159 3.62 -4.87 6.42
C GLN A 159 3.10 -4.81 4.97
N THR A 160 3.62 -3.90 4.18
CA THR A 160 3.35 -3.80 2.74
C THR A 160 4.68 -3.81 1.94
N PRO A 161 4.67 -4.25 0.67
CA PRO A 161 3.52 -4.52 -0.18
C PRO A 161 2.80 -5.82 0.19
N GLN A 162 1.48 -5.80 0.07
CA GLN A 162 0.66 -7.00 0.08
C GLN A 162 0.49 -7.42 -1.38
N CYS A 163 0.95 -8.61 -1.71
CA CYS A 163 0.99 -9.13 -3.08
C CYS A 163 -0.07 -10.21 -3.25
N PHE A 164 -0.79 -10.19 -4.36
CA PHE A 164 -1.90 -11.13 -4.63
C PHE A 164 -1.93 -11.51 -6.12
N LYS A 165 -2.44 -12.70 -6.43
CA LYS A 165 -2.98 -12.94 -7.77
C LYS A 165 -4.17 -12.02 -8.02
N TYR A 166 -4.22 -11.38 -9.19
CA TYR A 166 -5.27 -10.41 -9.50
C TYR A 166 -6.68 -10.99 -9.34
N ASP A 167 -6.94 -12.14 -9.95
CA ASP A 167 -8.27 -12.75 -9.91
C ASP A 167 -8.73 -13.06 -8.47
N GLU A 168 -7.80 -13.49 -7.59
CA GLU A 168 -8.12 -13.83 -6.20
C GLU A 168 -8.50 -12.58 -5.39
N ILE A 169 -7.69 -11.51 -5.45
CA ILE A 169 -7.99 -10.27 -4.71
C ILE A 169 -9.25 -9.58 -5.26
N TYR A 170 -9.44 -9.59 -6.58
CA TYR A 170 -10.60 -9.00 -7.22
C TYR A 170 -11.90 -9.69 -6.76
N GLN A 171 -11.96 -11.03 -6.77
CA GLN A 171 -13.11 -11.80 -6.27
C GLN A 171 -13.39 -11.54 -4.78
N CYS A 172 -12.35 -11.45 -3.95
CA CYS A 172 -12.50 -11.12 -2.53
C CYS A 172 -13.08 -9.72 -2.30
N GLN A 173 -12.79 -8.76 -3.16
CA GLN A 173 -13.33 -7.41 -3.07
C GLN A 173 -14.80 -7.34 -3.51
N ILE A 174 -15.19 -8.01 -4.60
CA ILE A 174 -16.58 -8.11 -5.06
C ILE A 174 -17.46 -8.81 -4.00
N GLY A 175 -17.01 -9.92 -3.42
CA GLY A 175 -17.76 -10.66 -2.39
C GLY A 175 -18.10 -9.84 -1.14
N ARG A 176 -17.34 -8.78 -0.84
CA ARG A 176 -17.61 -7.86 0.27
C ARG A 176 -18.65 -6.77 -0.05
N ALA A 177 -18.88 -6.49 -1.32
CA ALA A 177 -19.89 -5.52 -1.75
C ALA A 177 -21.33 -6.06 -1.61
N HIS A 178 -21.49 -7.34 -1.30
CA HIS A 178 -22.76 -8.03 -1.19
C HIS A 178 -23.08 -8.54 0.25
N VAL A 179 -22.33 -8.10 1.27
CA VAL A 179 -22.59 -8.44 2.69
C VAL A 179 -23.04 -7.22 3.46
#